data_6512580400d1e09fb53ec769f8882ca4
#
_entry.id   6512580400d1e09fb53ec769f8882ca4
#
_cell.length_a   1.000
_cell.length_b   1.000
_cell.length_c   1.000
_cell.angle_alpha   90.00
_cell.angle_beta   90.00
_cell.angle_gamma   90.00
#
_symmetry.space_group_name_H-M   'P 1'
#
loop_
_entity.id
_entity.type
_entity.pdbx_description
1 polymer ?
#
loop_
_entity_poly.entity_id
_entity_poly.type
_entity_poly.pdbx_seq_one_letter_code
_entity_poly.pdbx_strand_id
1 'polypeptide(L)'
;MELVNPGYGSGFTFKLTKWKNIKRGYTHFADGDIAFAKITPCFQNRKSVIFKNLPSGIGAGTTELKVLRPYYRQMSHEYILAFLQSPYFIDEATFKGTANQQRIVSGYVENKLFPLPPIEEQQRITKRLEEISKMI
;
A
#
# COMPACT_ATOMS: atom_id res chain seq x y z
N MET A 1 2.57 -8.83 -7.41
CA MET A 1 2.29 -7.37 -7.56
C MET A 1 1.71 -6.98 -8.92
N GLU A 2 1.64 -7.89 -9.85
CA GLU A 2 1.08 -7.61 -11.18
C GLU A 2 -0.41 -7.29 -11.14
N LEU A 3 -1.10 -7.73 -10.10
CA LEU A 3 -2.54 -7.54 -9.96
C LEU A 3 -2.92 -6.21 -9.27
N VAL A 4 -1.93 -5.43 -8.84
CA VAL A 4 -2.14 -4.10 -8.25
C VAL A 4 -1.84 -3.04 -9.30
N ASN A 5 -2.75 -2.09 -9.46
CA ASN A 5 -2.58 -1.02 -10.45
C ASN A 5 -1.46 -0.06 -10.02
N PRO A 6 -0.59 0.35 -10.96
CA PRO A 6 0.43 1.36 -10.67
C PRO A 6 -0.18 2.76 -10.62
N GLY A 7 0.59 3.71 -10.05
CA GLY A 7 0.21 5.12 -10.02
C GLY A 7 -0.65 5.48 -8.82
N TYR A 8 -1.38 6.57 -8.94
CA TYR A 8 -2.22 7.08 -7.87
C TYR A 8 -3.58 6.38 -7.85
N GLY A 9 -4.16 6.29 -6.65
CA GLY A 9 -5.43 5.63 -6.45
C GLY A 9 -5.27 4.20 -5.93
N SER A 10 -6.36 3.46 -5.92
CA SER A 10 -6.39 2.09 -5.40
C SER A 10 -7.15 1.20 -6.40
N GLY A 11 -6.46 0.22 -6.93
CA GLY A 11 -7.06 -0.74 -7.83
C GLY A 11 -6.28 -2.04 -7.82
N PHE A 12 -6.99 -3.15 -7.83
CA PHE A 12 -6.37 -4.47 -7.85
C PHE A 12 -7.32 -5.50 -8.43
N THR A 13 -6.76 -6.62 -8.85
CA THR A 13 -7.50 -7.82 -9.24
C THR A 13 -7.02 -8.99 -8.40
N PHE A 14 -7.80 -10.06 -8.37
CA PHE A 14 -7.42 -11.24 -7.59
C PHE A 14 -7.94 -12.50 -8.27
N LYS A 15 -7.40 -13.66 -7.85
CA LYS A 15 -7.87 -14.98 -8.24
C LYS A 15 -8.33 -15.73 -7.00
N LEU A 16 -9.43 -16.45 -7.11
CA LEU A 16 -9.90 -17.30 -6.03
C LEU A 16 -9.00 -18.53 -5.90
N THR A 17 -8.70 -18.90 -4.66
CA THR A 17 -7.93 -20.11 -4.38
C THR A 17 -8.36 -20.69 -3.04
N LYS A 18 -7.98 -21.93 -2.78
CA LYS A 18 -8.27 -22.58 -1.51
C LYS A 18 -7.25 -22.18 -0.45
N TRP A 19 -7.70 -21.99 0.78
CA TRP A 19 -6.84 -21.62 1.91
C TRP A 19 -5.61 -22.50 2.03
N LYS A 20 -5.75 -23.80 1.81
CA LYS A 20 -4.64 -24.75 1.92
C LYS A 20 -3.46 -24.40 1.00
N ASN A 21 -3.74 -23.73 -0.11
CA ASN A 21 -2.71 -23.36 -1.10
C ASN A 21 -1.95 -22.09 -0.73
N ILE A 22 -2.53 -21.26 0.13
CA ILE A 22 -1.96 -19.95 0.48
C ILE A 22 -1.67 -19.79 1.97
N LYS A 23 -1.87 -20.84 2.73
CA LYS A 23 -1.72 -20.79 4.20
C LYS A 23 -0.27 -20.58 4.65
N ARG A 24 0.71 -20.96 3.84
CA ARG A 24 2.15 -20.80 4.13
C ARG A 24 2.87 -20.19 2.93
N GLY A 25 3.91 -19.40 3.22
CA GLY A 25 4.77 -18.82 2.18
C GLY A 25 4.21 -17.58 1.52
N TYR A 26 3.13 -17.01 2.07
CA TYR A 26 2.48 -15.82 1.54
C TYR A 26 2.31 -14.76 2.63
N THR A 27 2.21 -13.52 2.21
CA THR A 27 1.80 -12.43 3.08
C THR A 27 0.27 -12.38 3.12
N HIS A 28 -0.31 -12.45 4.30
CA HIS A 28 -1.75 -12.44 4.48
C HIS A 28 -2.26 -11.04 4.82
N PHE A 29 -3.46 -10.74 4.37
CA PHE A 29 -4.12 -9.47 4.63
C PHE A 29 -5.63 -9.67 4.75
N ALA A 30 -6.31 -8.66 5.27
CA ALA A 30 -7.76 -8.65 5.44
C ALA A 30 -8.34 -7.37 4.85
N ASP A 31 -9.66 -7.33 4.71
CA ASP A 31 -10.36 -6.11 4.31
C ASP A 31 -9.96 -4.93 5.22
N GLY A 32 -9.70 -3.78 4.62
CA GLY A 32 -9.26 -2.58 5.30
C GLY A 32 -7.76 -2.46 5.45
N ASP A 33 -6.99 -3.51 5.21
CA ASP A 33 -5.53 -3.41 5.21
C ASP A 33 -5.04 -2.61 4.02
N ILE A 34 -3.90 -1.94 4.21
CA ILE A 34 -3.23 -1.16 3.18
C ILE A 34 -1.91 -1.87 2.88
N ALA A 35 -1.58 -2.00 1.62
CA ALA A 35 -0.34 -2.68 1.24
C ALA A 35 0.37 -1.96 0.11
N PHE A 36 1.68 -2.12 0.06
CA PHE A 36 2.50 -1.65 -1.05
C PHE A 36 3.60 -2.68 -1.35
N ALA A 37 4.13 -2.59 -2.58
CA ALA A 37 5.22 -3.45 -3.02
C ALA A 37 6.56 -2.93 -2.50
N LYS A 38 7.35 -3.79 -1.86
CA LYS A 38 8.68 -3.45 -1.34
C LYS A 38 9.78 -3.47 -2.41
N ILE A 39 9.52 -4.11 -3.53
CA ILE A 39 10.53 -4.43 -4.54
C ILE A 39 10.48 -3.45 -5.72
N THR A 40 11.64 -3.14 -6.31
CA THR A 40 11.72 -2.34 -7.53
C THR A 40 11.32 -3.20 -8.75
N PRO A 41 10.72 -2.63 -9.79
CA PRO A 41 10.27 -1.24 -9.95
C PRO A 41 8.87 -0.98 -9.38
N CYS A 42 8.22 -1.97 -8.80
CA CYS A 42 6.83 -1.86 -8.31
C CYS A 42 6.68 -0.76 -7.26
N PHE A 43 7.67 -0.61 -6.37
CA PHE A 43 7.66 0.45 -5.36
C PHE A 43 7.61 1.84 -6.01
N GLN A 44 8.52 2.10 -6.97
CA GLN A 44 8.57 3.39 -7.66
C GLN A 44 7.32 3.64 -8.52
N ASN A 45 6.69 2.57 -8.99
CA ASN A 45 5.44 2.66 -9.77
C ASN A 45 4.21 2.83 -8.89
N ARG A 46 4.40 3.02 -7.58
CA ARG A 46 3.32 3.25 -6.62
C ARG A 46 2.29 2.12 -6.62
N LYS A 47 2.75 0.87 -6.72
CA LYS A 47 1.86 -0.28 -6.58
C LYS A 47 1.48 -0.45 -5.12
N SER A 48 0.37 0.18 -4.76
CA SER A 48 -0.18 0.21 -3.42
C SER A 48 -1.70 0.15 -3.48
N VAL A 49 -2.33 -0.32 -2.42
CA VAL A 49 -3.74 -0.67 -2.45
C VAL A 49 -4.35 -0.63 -1.05
N ILE A 50 -5.64 -0.30 -1.00
CA ILE A 50 -6.49 -0.58 0.16
C ILE A 50 -7.36 -1.78 -0.23
N PHE A 51 -7.27 -2.87 0.52
CA PHE A 51 -8.07 -4.06 0.23
C PHE A 51 -9.51 -3.87 0.70
N LYS A 52 -10.46 -4.10 -0.18
CA LYS A 52 -11.89 -4.00 0.09
C LYS A 52 -12.64 -5.11 -0.62
N ASN A 53 -13.72 -5.57 0.00
CA ASN A 53 -14.64 -6.53 -0.61
C ASN A 53 -13.97 -7.85 -1.02
N LEU A 54 -13.01 -8.30 -0.22
CA LEU A 54 -12.36 -9.58 -0.47
C LEU A 54 -13.34 -10.73 -0.16
N PRO A 55 -13.33 -11.81 -0.97
CA PRO A 55 -14.08 -13.01 -0.62
C PRO A 55 -13.66 -13.52 0.76
N SER A 56 -14.63 -13.78 1.62
CA SER A 56 -14.40 -14.15 3.04
C SER A 56 -13.60 -13.12 3.85
N GLY A 57 -13.39 -11.91 3.31
CA GLY A 57 -12.71 -10.81 4.01
C GLY A 57 -11.21 -10.96 4.18
N ILE A 58 -10.59 -11.96 3.59
CA ILE A 58 -9.15 -12.22 3.72
C ILE A 58 -8.53 -12.55 2.36
N GLY A 59 -7.21 -12.38 2.28
CA GLY A 59 -6.47 -12.73 1.08
C GLY A 59 -4.99 -12.94 1.38
N ALA A 60 -4.24 -13.27 0.34
CA ALA A 60 -2.81 -13.47 0.42
C ALA A 60 -2.11 -12.97 -0.84
N GLY A 61 -0.89 -12.52 -0.67
CA GLY A 61 -0.04 -12.07 -1.76
C GLY A 61 1.39 -12.54 -1.56
N THR A 62 2.28 -12.07 -2.42
CA THR A 62 3.68 -12.45 -2.34
C THR A 62 4.34 -11.86 -1.09
N THR A 63 5.49 -12.39 -0.72
CA THR A 63 6.28 -11.86 0.39
C THR A 63 6.88 -10.48 0.10
N GLU A 64 6.75 -9.99 -1.14
CA GLU A 64 7.16 -8.64 -1.50
C GLU A 64 6.16 -7.55 -1.10
N LEU A 65 5.03 -7.93 -0.52
CA LEU A 65 4.05 -6.99 0.03
C LEU A 65 4.43 -6.59 1.45
N LYS A 66 4.35 -5.29 1.73
CA LYS A 66 4.33 -4.75 3.09
C LYS A 66 2.88 -4.38 3.40
N VAL A 67 2.33 -4.93 4.49
CA VAL A 67 0.94 -4.71 4.89
C VAL A 67 0.90 -3.81 6.12
N LEU A 68 0.05 -2.79 6.09
CA LEU A 68 -0.18 -1.86 7.19
C LEU A 68 -1.63 -1.96 7.61
N ARG A 69 -1.85 -2.04 8.93
CA ARG A 69 -3.20 -2.08 9.51
C ARG A 69 -3.32 -0.96 10.53
N PRO A 70 -4.10 0.10 10.25
CA PRO A 70 -4.28 1.17 11.21
C PRO A 70 -4.99 0.68 12.48
N TYR A 71 -4.46 1.04 13.63
CA TYR A 71 -5.06 0.71 14.92
C TYR A 71 -6.11 1.71 15.37
N TYR A 72 -5.99 2.97 14.93
CA TYR A 72 -6.80 4.07 15.45
C TYR A 72 -7.85 4.49 14.45
N ARG A 73 -9.06 4.78 14.96
CA ARG A 73 -10.15 5.35 14.14
C ARG A 73 -9.82 6.73 13.60
N GLN A 74 -8.83 7.41 14.20
CA GLN A 74 -8.37 8.72 13.75
C GLN A 74 -7.44 8.66 12.55
N MET A 75 -7.18 7.48 11.99
CA MET A 75 -6.34 7.32 10.81
C MET A 75 -7.18 6.94 9.60
N SER A 76 -7.27 7.85 8.64
CA SER A 76 -7.96 7.58 7.37
C SER A 76 -7.10 6.64 6.51
N HIS A 77 -7.70 5.58 6.00
CA HIS A 77 -7.01 4.65 5.10
C HIS A 77 -6.58 5.35 3.81
N GLU A 78 -7.43 6.19 3.27
CA GLU A 78 -7.14 6.97 2.05
C GLU A 78 -6.00 7.95 2.28
N TYR A 79 -5.91 8.55 3.46
CA TYR A 79 -4.81 9.44 3.81
C TYR A 79 -3.48 8.69 3.89
N ILE A 80 -3.48 7.51 4.51
CA ILE A 80 -2.29 6.65 4.57
C ILE A 80 -1.86 6.24 3.16
N LEU A 81 -2.81 5.84 2.31
CA LEU A 81 -2.50 5.48 0.93
C LEU A 81 -1.88 6.66 0.17
N ALA A 82 -2.46 7.86 0.32
CA ALA A 82 -1.92 9.07 -0.31
C ALA A 82 -0.49 9.35 0.14
N PHE A 83 -0.20 9.14 1.42
CA PHE A 83 1.16 9.27 1.95
C PHE A 83 2.11 8.27 1.30
N LEU A 84 1.71 7.00 1.21
CA LEU A 84 2.53 5.95 0.61
C LEU A 84 2.79 6.18 -0.88
N GLN A 85 1.92 6.90 -1.55
CA GLN A 85 2.06 7.25 -2.97
C GLN A 85 2.74 8.60 -3.19
N SER A 86 3.05 9.33 -2.14
CA SER A 86 3.63 10.68 -2.23
C SER A 86 5.09 10.65 -2.68
N PRO A 87 5.57 11.71 -3.35
CA PRO A 87 6.99 11.85 -3.63
C PRO A 87 7.86 11.79 -2.37
N TYR A 88 7.38 12.36 -1.27
CA TYR A 88 8.08 12.32 0.01
C TYR A 88 8.40 10.88 0.46
N PHE A 89 7.46 9.97 0.27
CA PHE A 89 7.67 8.56 0.64
C PHE A 89 8.46 7.80 -0.43
N ILE A 90 8.12 8.00 -1.69
CA ILE A 90 8.69 7.21 -2.80
C ILE A 90 10.12 7.66 -3.14
N ASP A 91 10.35 8.97 -3.27
CA ASP A 91 11.62 9.49 -3.83
C ASP A 91 12.75 9.49 -2.81
N GLU A 92 12.45 9.46 -1.52
CA GLU A 92 13.48 9.44 -0.47
C GLU A 92 13.87 8.01 -0.04
N ALA A 93 13.26 6.99 -0.63
CA ALA A 93 13.55 5.62 -0.26
C ALA A 93 14.94 5.18 -0.76
N THR A 94 15.60 4.35 0.04
CA THR A 94 16.86 3.71 -0.32
C THR A 94 16.63 2.21 -0.46
N PHE A 95 17.48 1.58 -1.27
CA PHE A 95 17.28 0.19 -1.69
C PHE A 95 18.53 -0.64 -1.47
N LYS A 96 18.32 -1.94 -1.26
CA LYS A 96 19.38 -2.96 -1.19
C LYS A 96 19.03 -4.14 -2.09
N GLY A 97 20.05 -4.79 -2.62
CA GLY A 97 19.90 -5.97 -3.45
C GLY A 97 20.73 -5.93 -4.71
N THR A 98 20.49 -6.87 -5.60
CA THR A 98 21.17 -6.94 -6.90
C THR A 98 20.64 -5.86 -7.84
N ALA A 99 21.36 -5.61 -8.94
CA ALA A 99 20.96 -4.58 -9.91
C ALA A 99 19.54 -4.77 -10.47
N ASN A 100 19.07 -6.02 -10.54
CA ASN A 100 17.77 -6.34 -11.16
C ASN A 100 16.63 -6.49 -10.15
N GLN A 101 16.96 -6.70 -8.88
CA GLN A 101 15.95 -6.89 -7.83
C GLN A 101 16.41 -6.21 -6.54
N GLN A 102 15.93 -5.01 -6.32
CA GLN A 102 16.23 -4.26 -5.10
C GLN A 102 14.95 -4.10 -4.28
N ARG A 103 15.11 -4.08 -2.95
CA ARG A 103 14.02 -3.87 -2.00
C ARG A 103 14.34 -2.65 -1.16
N ILE A 104 13.30 -1.97 -0.65
CA ILE A 104 13.51 -0.87 0.29
C ILE A 104 14.25 -1.41 1.52
N VAL A 105 15.15 -0.58 2.08
CA VAL A 105 15.94 -0.99 3.24
C VAL A 105 15.04 -1.23 4.44
N SER A 106 15.45 -2.20 5.28
CA SER A 106 14.74 -2.50 6.51
C SER A 106 14.65 -1.26 7.41
N GLY A 107 13.49 -1.01 7.98
CA GLY A 107 13.27 0.12 8.87
C GLY A 107 12.88 1.42 8.17
N TYR A 108 12.87 1.48 6.85
CA TYR A 108 12.52 2.72 6.14
C TYR A 108 11.11 3.20 6.52
N VAL A 109 10.13 2.32 6.45
CA VAL A 109 8.73 2.64 6.76
C VAL A 109 8.59 3.00 8.24
N GLU A 110 9.17 2.20 9.10
CA GLU A 110 9.06 2.32 10.55
C GLU A 110 9.68 3.62 11.07
N ASN A 111 10.68 4.14 10.38
CA ASN A 111 11.39 5.36 10.79
C ASN A 111 10.98 6.61 10.01
N LYS A 112 10.09 6.48 9.03
CA LYS A 112 9.63 7.61 8.23
C LYS A 112 8.65 8.45 9.04
N LEU A 113 8.89 9.75 9.13
CA LEU A 113 7.97 10.66 9.79
C LEU A 113 6.65 10.74 9.02
N PHE A 114 5.55 10.55 9.74
CA PHE A 114 4.21 10.53 9.16
C PHE A 114 3.39 11.67 9.79
N PRO A 115 2.99 12.69 9.00
CA PRO A 115 2.16 13.76 9.54
C PRO A 115 0.76 13.23 9.82
N LEU A 116 0.27 13.46 11.05
CA LEU A 116 -1.04 12.94 11.48
C LEU A 116 -1.90 14.10 11.97
N PRO A 117 -2.55 14.85 11.07
CA PRO A 117 -3.52 15.86 11.47
C PRO A 117 -4.81 15.23 12.00
N PRO A 118 -5.72 16.01 12.58
CA PRO A 118 -7.04 15.51 12.97
C PRO A 118 -7.75 14.83 11.81
N ILE A 119 -8.64 13.87 12.12
CA ILE A 119 -9.29 13.05 11.09
C ILE A 119 -10.04 13.91 10.05
N GLU A 120 -10.66 14.99 10.46
CA GLU A 120 -11.40 15.89 9.55
C GLU A 120 -10.44 16.52 8.52
N GLU A 121 -9.22 16.86 8.94
CA GLU A 121 -8.21 17.42 8.04
C GLU A 121 -7.69 16.35 7.09
N GLN A 122 -7.47 15.13 7.57
CA GLN A 122 -7.09 14.00 6.71
C GLN A 122 -8.13 13.80 5.61
N GLN A 123 -9.40 13.85 5.96
CA GLN A 123 -10.51 13.69 5.02
C GLN A 123 -10.57 14.83 3.99
N ARG A 124 -10.34 16.07 4.44
CA ARG A 124 -10.27 17.23 3.52
C ARG A 124 -9.13 17.09 2.52
N ILE A 125 -7.97 16.65 3.00
CA ILE A 125 -6.80 16.45 2.14
C ILE A 125 -7.06 15.37 1.08
N THR A 126 -7.58 14.22 1.49
CA THR A 126 -7.83 13.12 0.54
C THR A 126 -8.91 13.47 -0.46
N LYS A 127 -9.95 14.18 -0.02
CA LYS A 127 -11.00 14.67 -0.93
C LYS A 127 -10.42 15.63 -1.98
N ARG A 128 -9.56 16.56 -1.55
CA ARG A 128 -8.92 17.49 -2.48
C ARG A 128 -8.00 16.79 -3.47
N LEU A 129 -7.22 15.81 -2.99
CA LEU A 129 -6.37 15.02 -3.88
C LEU A 129 -7.17 14.23 -4.91
N GLU A 130 -8.32 13.68 -4.51
CA GLU A 130 -9.22 12.98 -5.41
C GLU A 130 -9.77 13.93 -6.49
N GLU A 131 -10.21 15.12 -6.09
CA GLU A 131 -10.69 16.14 -7.03
C GLU A 131 -9.61 16.52 -8.05
N ILE A 132 -8.37 16.72 -7.58
CA ILE A 132 -7.24 17.09 -8.45
C ILE A 132 -6.93 15.94 -9.42
N SER A 133 -6.93 14.70 -8.99
CA SER A 133 -6.62 13.57 -9.86
C SER A 133 -7.67 13.37 -10.95
N LYS A 134 -8.93 13.77 -10.73
CA LYS A 134 -9.97 13.75 -11.75
C LYS A 134 -9.79 14.83 -12.81
N MET A 135 -9.00 15.86 -12.54
CA MET A 135 -8.75 16.97 -13.45
C MET A 135 -7.59 16.72 -14.41
N ILE A 136 -6.86 15.64 -14.23
CA ILE A 136 -5.66 15.32 -15.02
C ILE A 136 -6.00 14.34 -16.17
#